data_7e1ac5710a63b47a79167fb982bf8157
#
_entry.id   7e1ac5710a63b47a79167fb982bf8157
#
_cell.length_a   1.000
_cell.length_b   1.000
_cell.length_c   1.000
_cell.angle_alpha   90.00
_cell.angle_beta   90.00
_cell.angle_gamma   90.00
#
_symmetry.space_group_name_H-M   'P 1'
#
loop_
_entity.id
_entity.type
_entity.pdbx_description
1 polymer ?
#
loop_
_entity_poly.entity_id
_entity_poly.type
_entity_poly.pdbx_seq_one_letter_code
_entity_poly.pdbx_strand_id
1 'polypeptide(L)'
;MGEVTPLPYEILLVDDHPLVRQGIKTIIAEKSELAVVGELQDGLELLDCLKNRLPQMVILDISMPRLGGIEATRLIKSSHPQIKVLILTMHNRREYVDQARLAGAEGYLLKDEADKELLPAIEALRQGGTFLSPLLTI
;
A
#
# COMPACT_ATOMS: atom_id res chain seq x y z
N MET A 1 -8.67 17.98 -32.25
CA MET A 1 -8.94 16.85 -31.42
C MET A 1 -7.96 16.77 -30.25
N GLY A 2 -8.43 16.81 -29.03
CA GLY A 2 -7.57 16.78 -27.88
C GLY A 2 -7.07 15.39 -27.54
N GLU A 3 -5.91 15.31 -26.91
CA GLU A 3 -5.42 14.05 -26.36
C GLU A 3 -6.25 13.68 -25.13
N VAL A 4 -6.57 12.38 -24.99
CA VAL A 4 -7.23 11.88 -23.79
C VAL A 4 -6.15 11.57 -22.77
N THR A 5 -6.13 12.33 -21.67
CA THR A 5 -5.23 12.05 -20.57
C THR A 5 -5.80 10.90 -19.76
N PRO A 6 -5.05 9.79 -19.57
CA PRO A 6 -5.53 8.69 -18.75
C PRO A 6 -5.79 9.16 -17.32
N LEU A 7 -6.79 8.57 -16.67
CA LEU A 7 -7.02 8.81 -15.26
C LEU A 7 -5.82 8.28 -14.46
N PRO A 8 -5.40 8.98 -13.41
CA PRO A 8 -4.28 8.51 -12.61
C PRO A 8 -4.64 7.22 -11.86
N TYR A 9 -3.62 6.44 -11.57
CA TYR A 9 -3.73 5.26 -10.72
C TYR A 9 -3.83 5.75 -9.27
N GLU A 10 -4.93 5.42 -8.61
CA GLU A 10 -5.25 5.99 -7.30
C GLU A 10 -4.77 5.13 -6.15
N ILE A 11 -4.06 5.76 -5.22
CA ILE A 11 -3.43 5.10 -4.07
C ILE A 11 -3.91 5.78 -2.80
N LEU A 12 -4.37 4.97 -1.82
CA LEU A 12 -4.58 5.43 -0.44
C LEU A 12 -3.35 5.07 0.39
N LEU A 13 -2.93 5.99 1.23
CA LEU A 13 -1.77 5.82 2.08
C LEU A 13 -2.23 5.78 3.54
N VAL A 14 -1.90 4.69 4.24
CA VAL A 14 -2.39 4.44 5.59
C VAL A 14 -1.21 4.17 6.52
N ASP A 15 -0.88 5.13 7.38
CA ASP A 15 0.24 5.03 8.31
C ASP A 15 0.04 6.10 9.37
N ASP A 16 0.30 5.78 10.63
CA ASP A 16 0.14 6.74 11.73
C ASP A 16 1.37 7.63 11.92
N HIS A 17 2.39 7.53 11.06
CA HIS A 17 3.60 8.35 11.13
C HIS A 17 3.60 9.44 10.06
N PRO A 18 3.35 10.71 10.42
CA PRO A 18 3.25 11.78 9.42
C PRO A 18 4.49 11.96 8.54
N LEU A 19 5.69 11.79 9.12
CA LEU A 19 6.93 11.94 8.34
C LEU A 19 7.08 10.82 7.32
N VAL A 20 6.66 9.60 7.66
CA VAL A 20 6.69 8.49 6.72
C VAL A 20 5.75 8.77 5.57
N ARG A 21 4.51 9.20 5.85
CA ARG A 21 3.55 9.55 4.81
C ARG A 21 4.10 10.63 3.88
N GLN A 22 4.74 11.66 4.45
CA GLN A 22 5.31 12.74 3.65
C GLN A 22 6.38 12.22 2.70
N GLY A 23 7.28 11.35 3.19
CA GLY A 23 8.32 10.75 2.36
C GLY A 23 7.75 9.87 1.24
N ILE A 24 6.76 9.07 1.55
CA ILE A 24 6.11 8.20 0.56
C ILE A 24 5.42 9.04 -0.53
N LYS A 25 4.71 10.10 -0.12
CA LYS A 25 4.06 10.99 -1.09
C LYS A 25 5.07 11.64 -2.04
N THR A 26 6.21 12.04 -1.51
CA THR A 26 7.28 12.64 -2.32
C THR A 26 7.79 11.66 -3.38
N ILE A 27 7.97 10.40 -3.00
CA ILE A 27 8.43 9.37 -3.94
C ILE A 27 7.36 9.12 -5.02
N ILE A 28 6.10 8.97 -4.62
CA ILE A 28 5.00 8.71 -5.55
C ILE A 28 4.83 9.86 -6.53
N ALA A 29 5.02 11.10 -6.06
CA ALA A 29 4.88 12.28 -6.89
C ALA A 29 5.88 12.36 -8.05
N GLU A 30 6.94 11.54 -8.04
CA GLU A 30 7.87 11.45 -9.15
C GLU A 30 7.23 10.88 -10.42
N LYS A 31 6.09 10.19 -10.28
CA LYS A 31 5.38 9.58 -11.40
C LYS A 31 4.02 10.23 -11.58
N SER A 32 3.84 10.94 -12.69
CA SER A 32 2.61 11.70 -12.95
C SER A 32 1.39 10.80 -13.12
N GLU A 33 1.58 9.53 -13.46
CA GLU A 33 0.48 8.58 -13.61
C GLU A 33 -0.04 8.04 -12.28
N LEU A 34 0.62 8.34 -11.15
CA LEU A 34 0.20 7.91 -9.82
C LEU A 34 -0.36 9.09 -9.03
N ALA A 35 -1.39 8.83 -8.23
CA ALA A 35 -1.98 9.86 -7.38
C ALA A 35 -2.30 9.32 -6.00
N VAL A 36 -1.79 9.98 -4.96
CA VAL A 36 -2.22 9.69 -3.59
C VAL A 36 -3.52 10.46 -3.37
N VAL A 37 -4.62 9.73 -3.23
CA VAL A 37 -5.96 10.32 -3.15
C VAL A 37 -6.46 10.47 -1.71
N GLY A 38 -5.69 9.99 -0.75
CA GLY A 38 -6.03 10.18 0.66
C GLY A 38 -4.94 9.64 1.57
N GLU A 39 -4.92 10.16 2.78
CA GLU A 39 -3.99 9.75 3.83
C GLU A 39 -4.80 9.45 5.09
N LEU A 40 -4.58 8.29 5.67
CA LEU A 40 -5.31 7.80 6.82
C LEU A 40 -4.34 7.31 7.88
N GLN A 41 -4.80 7.22 9.13
CA GLN A 41 -3.91 6.90 10.25
C GLN A 41 -4.03 5.47 10.75
N ASP A 42 -5.12 4.78 10.46
CA ASP A 42 -5.32 3.42 10.94
C ASP A 42 -6.32 2.64 10.09
N GLY A 43 -6.47 1.37 10.42
CA GLY A 43 -7.33 0.47 9.67
C GLY A 43 -8.82 0.76 9.76
N LEU A 44 -9.28 1.35 10.87
CA LEU A 44 -10.70 1.69 10.99
C LEU A 44 -11.06 2.85 10.07
N GLU A 45 -10.19 3.88 10.00
CA GLU A 45 -10.39 4.99 9.05
C GLU A 45 -10.38 4.46 7.62
N LEU A 46 -9.50 3.50 7.33
CA LEU A 46 -9.41 2.89 6.01
C LEU A 46 -10.72 2.21 5.64
N LEU A 47 -11.25 1.36 6.50
CA LEU A 47 -12.49 0.65 6.20
C LEU A 47 -13.66 1.61 6.01
N ASP A 48 -13.71 2.67 6.80
CA ASP A 48 -14.75 3.70 6.65
C ASP A 48 -14.60 4.44 5.31
N CYS A 49 -13.38 4.79 4.94
CA CYS A 49 -13.10 5.45 3.67
C CYS A 49 -13.54 4.59 2.47
N LEU A 50 -13.33 3.29 2.54
CA LEU A 50 -13.68 2.37 1.45
C LEU A 50 -15.18 2.24 1.20
N LYS A 51 -16.02 2.70 2.12
CA LYS A 51 -17.46 2.75 1.89
C LYS A 51 -17.85 3.76 0.81
N ASN A 52 -17.03 4.79 0.61
CA ASN A 52 -17.33 5.89 -0.29
C ASN A 52 -16.35 6.05 -1.44
N ARG A 53 -15.18 5.44 -1.37
CA ARG A 53 -14.14 5.59 -2.38
C ARG A 53 -13.32 4.32 -2.48
N LEU A 54 -13.21 3.79 -3.69
CA LEU A 54 -12.41 2.59 -3.96
C LEU A 54 -11.16 2.98 -4.74
N PRO A 55 -9.99 3.01 -4.06
CA PRO A 55 -8.72 3.22 -4.76
C PRO A 55 -8.32 1.95 -5.50
N GLN A 56 -7.33 2.06 -6.34
CA GLN A 56 -6.77 0.90 -7.02
C GLN A 56 -5.75 0.17 -6.15
N MET A 57 -5.10 0.90 -5.25
CA MET A 57 -4.09 0.34 -4.34
C MET A 57 -4.18 0.99 -2.97
N VAL A 58 -3.88 0.21 -1.95
CA VAL A 58 -3.69 0.71 -0.58
C VAL A 58 -2.27 0.37 -0.16
N ILE A 59 -1.52 1.37 0.30
CA ILE A 59 -0.22 1.17 0.92
C ILE A 59 -0.43 1.39 2.41
N LEU A 60 -0.14 0.37 3.22
CA LEU A 60 -0.43 0.46 4.64
C LEU A 60 0.62 -0.20 5.52
N ASP A 61 0.76 0.35 6.72
CA ASP A 61 1.64 -0.16 7.76
C ASP A 61 0.99 -1.35 8.48
N ILE A 62 1.81 -2.25 8.98
CA ILE A 62 1.35 -3.36 9.84
C ILE A 62 0.93 -2.83 11.21
N SER A 63 1.75 -1.98 11.81
CA SER A 63 1.57 -1.53 13.19
C SER A 63 0.84 -0.21 13.25
N MET A 64 -0.47 -0.27 13.41
CA MET A 64 -1.31 0.91 13.52
C MET A 64 -2.25 0.77 14.71
N PRO A 65 -2.67 1.87 15.35
CA PRO A 65 -3.62 1.79 16.43
C PRO A 65 -5.00 1.33 15.94
N ARG A 66 -5.80 0.84 16.83
CA ARG A 66 -7.19 0.40 16.66
C ARG A 66 -7.33 -0.83 15.77
N LEU A 67 -6.87 -0.78 14.51
CA LEU A 67 -6.90 -1.92 13.60
C LEU A 67 -5.61 -1.94 12.81
N GLY A 68 -4.85 -3.02 12.98
CA GLY A 68 -3.55 -3.17 12.32
C GLY A 68 -3.66 -3.55 10.85
N GLY A 69 -2.51 -3.45 10.15
CA GLY A 69 -2.48 -3.61 8.70
C GLY A 69 -2.79 -5.00 8.18
N ILE A 70 -2.40 -6.05 8.91
CA ILE A 70 -2.68 -7.43 8.46
C ILE A 70 -4.18 -7.72 8.53
N GLU A 71 -4.84 -7.34 9.63
CA GLU A 71 -6.28 -7.53 9.75
C GLU A 71 -7.04 -6.65 8.75
N ALA A 72 -6.60 -5.39 8.58
CA ALA A 72 -7.18 -4.51 7.57
C ALA A 72 -7.06 -5.13 6.18
N THR A 73 -5.91 -5.72 5.85
CA THR A 73 -5.71 -6.40 4.57
C THR A 73 -6.72 -7.54 4.39
N ARG A 74 -6.89 -8.36 5.43
CA ARG A 74 -7.84 -9.47 5.37
C ARG A 74 -9.25 -8.99 5.07
N LEU A 75 -9.66 -7.92 5.74
CA LEU A 75 -10.98 -7.34 5.55
C LEU A 75 -11.16 -6.71 4.17
N ILE A 76 -10.14 -6.00 3.67
CA ILE A 76 -10.15 -5.43 2.33
C ILE A 76 -10.32 -6.55 1.29
N LYS A 77 -9.51 -7.59 1.40
CA LYS A 77 -9.52 -8.68 0.42
C LYS A 77 -10.83 -9.48 0.45
N SER A 78 -11.48 -9.53 1.60
CA SER A 78 -12.78 -10.17 1.71
C SER A 78 -13.88 -9.41 0.96
N SER A 79 -13.87 -8.08 1.04
CA SER A 79 -14.94 -7.25 0.45
C SER A 79 -14.56 -6.61 -0.88
N HIS A 80 -13.27 -6.34 -1.13
CA HIS A 80 -12.80 -5.67 -2.33
C HIS A 80 -11.51 -6.35 -2.85
N PRO A 81 -11.60 -7.61 -3.33
CA PRO A 81 -10.39 -8.35 -3.71
C PRO A 81 -9.60 -7.73 -4.86
N GLN A 82 -10.19 -6.83 -5.62
CA GLN A 82 -9.53 -6.15 -6.72
C GLN A 82 -8.56 -5.06 -6.27
N ILE A 83 -8.70 -4.55 -5.02
CA ILE A 83 -7.78 -3.55 -4.51
C ILE A 83 -6.45 -4.20 -4.20
N LYS A 84 -5.36 -3.65 -4.76
CA LYS A 84 -4.01 -4.14 -4.48
C LYS A 84 -3.57 -3.64 -3.11
N VAL A 85 -2.92 -4.51 -2.33
CA VAL A 85 -2.43 -4.14 -1.01
C VAL A 85 -0.93 -4.30 -0.96
N LEU A 86 -0.25 -3.20 -0.65
CA LEU A 86 1.20 -3.15 -0.46
C LEU A 86 1.47 -2.81 1.00
N ILE A 87 2.05 -3.75 1.73
CA ILE A 87 2.44 -3.54 3.12
C ILE A 87 3.78 -2.81 3.15
N LEU A 88 3.84 -1.73 3.92
CA LEU A 88 5.06 -0.95 4.11
C LEU A 88 5.34 -0.89 5.61
N THR A 89 6.44 -1.51 6.06
CA THR A 89 6.65 -1.71 7.48
C THR A 89 8.12 -1.65 7.87
N MET A 90 8.37 -1.44 9.15
CA MET A 90 9.71 -1.55 9.73
C MET A 90 10.06 -2.97 10.16
N HIS A 91 9.08 -3.88 10.16
CA HIS A 91 9.30 -5.25 10.64
C HIS A 91 9.85 -6.14 9.53
N ASN A 92 11.01 -6.76 9.79
CA ASN A 92 11.67 -7.65 8.82
C ASN A 92 11.53 -9.12 9.17
N ARG A 93 10.66 -9.46 10.10
CA ARG A 93 10.46 -10.85 10.52
C ARG A 93 9.62 -11.63 9.51
N ARG A 94 10.05 -12.85 9.23
CA ARG A 94 9.39 -13.72 8.27
C ARG A 94 7.92 -13.97 8.61
N GLU A 95 7.61 -14.10 9.89
CA GLU A 95 6.24 -14.35 10.34
C GLU A 95 5.27 -13.25 9.93
N TYR A 96 5.70 -11.99 9.92
CA TYR A 96 4.85 -10.89 9.46
C TYR A 96 4.62 -10.97 7.94
N VAL A 97 5.67 -11.34 7.19
CA VAL A 97 5.55 -11.53 5.75
C VAL A 97 4.54 -12.64 5.45
N ASP A 98 4.67 -13.78 6.16
CA ASP A 98 3.77 -14.92 5.94
C ASP A 98 2.33 -14.56 6.27
N GLN A 99 2.10 -13.86 7.38
CA GLN A 99 0.75 -13.43 7.76
C GLN A 99 0.16 -12.45 6.75
N ALA A 100 0.96 -11.53 6.24
CA ALA A 100 0.51 -10.57 5.23
C ALA A 100 0.12 -11.29 3.95
N ARG A 101 0.90 -12.26 3.51
CA ARG A 101 0.58 -13.06 2.34
C ARG A 101 -0.71 -13.85 2.52
N LEU A 102 -0.87 -14.49 3.67
CA LEU A 102 -2.09 -15.27 3.96
C LEU A 102 -3.31 -14.37 4.00
N ALA A 103 -3.14 -13.11 4.43
CA ALA A 103 -4.22 -12.13 4.43
C ALA A 103 -4.56 -11.65 3.01
N GLY A 104 -3.67 -11.88 2.04
CA GLY A 104 -3.92 -11.53 0.64
C GLY A 104 -3.13 -10.35 0.11
N ALA A 105 -2.18 -9.80 0.88
CA ALA A 105 -1.35 -8.70 0.39
C ALA A 105 -0.51 -9.15 -0.80
N GLU A 106 -0.45 -8.33 -1.84
CA GLU A 106 0.35 -8.60 -3.03
C GLU A 106 1.80 -8.16 -2.86
N GLY A 107 2.08 -7.20 -1.96
CA GLY A 107 3.43 -6.72 -1.77
C GLY A 107 3.79 -6.50 -0.31
N TYR A 108 5.07 -6.62 -0.02
CA TYR A 108 5.61 -6.40 1.31
C TYR A 108 6.96 -5.71 1.17
N LEU A 109 7.08 -4.51 1.74
CA LEU A 109 8.21 -3.62 1.55
C LEU A 109 8.67 -3.07 2.89
N LEU A 110 10.00 -3.04 3.10
CA LEU A 110 10.57 -2.40 4.28
C LEU A 110 10.61 -0.89 4.13
N LYS A 111 10.21 -0.15 5.15
CA LYS A 111 10.20 1.32 5.13
C LYS A 111 11.58 1.90 4.82
N ASP A 112 12.64 1.27 5.34
CA ASP A 112 14.01 1.73 5.13
C ASP A 112 14.45 1.64 3.67
N GLU A 113 13.78 0.83 2.86
CA GLU A 113 14.12 0.61 1.45
C GLU A 113 13.16 1.32 0.50
N ALA A 114 12.24 2.13 1.01
CA ALA A 114 11.19 2.73 0.20
C ALA A 114 11.74 3.62 -0.93
N ASP A 115 12.82 4.35 -0.67
CA ASP A 115 13.43 5.22 -1.68
C ASP A 115 13.88 4.45 -2.92
N LYS A 116 14.27 3.18 -2.76
CA LYS A 116 14.76 2.33 -3.85
C LYS A 116 13.70 1.39 -4.40
N GLU A 117 12.78 0.93 -3.55
CA GLU A 117 11.92 -0.20 -3.89
C GLU A 117 10.46 0.16 -4.08
N LEU A 118 10.01 1.34 -3.62
CA LEU A 118 8.59 1.66 -3.65
C LEU A 118 8.02 1.72 -5.07
N LEU A 119 8.66 2.48 -5.95
CA LEU A 119 8.16 2.59 -7.32
C LEU A 119 8.20 1.27 -8.08
N PRO A 120 9.29 0.47 -8.00
CA PRO A 120 9.26 -0.88 -8.59
C PRO A 120 8.17 -1.78 -8.01
N ALA A 121 7.92 -1.69 -6.70
CA ALA A 121 6.87 -2.49 -6.06
C ALA A 121 5.49 -2.08 -6.58
N ILE A 122 5.21 -0.79 -6.64
CA ILE A 122 3.93 -0.29 -7.17
C ILE A 122 3.73 -0.80 -8.60
N GLU A 123 4.76 -0.70 -9.43
CA GLU A 123 4.65 -1.13 -10.82
C GLU A 123 4.41 -2.64 -10.94
N ALA A 124 5.08 -3.44 -10.12
CA ALA A 124 4.86 -4.89 -10.12
C ALA A 124 3.40 -5.23 -9.78
N LEU A 125 2.85 -4.58 -8.78
CA LEU A 125 1.46 -4.82 -8.38
C LEU A 125 0.47 -4.33 -9.43
N ARG A 126 0.75 -3.19 -10.08
CA ARG A 126 -0.10 -2.67 -11.16
C ARG A 126 -0.20 -3.65 -12.32
N GLN A 127 0.87 -4.38 -12.58
CA GLN A 127 0.91 -5.37 -13.67
C GLN A 127 0.33 -6.72 -13.27
N GLY A 128 -0.23 -6.82 -12.07
CA GLY A 128 -0.84 -8.05 -11.59
C GLY A 128 0.12 -9.00 -10.90
N GLY A 129 1.35 -8.56 -10.65
CA GLY A 129 2.35 -9.37 -9.96
C GLY A 129 2.39 -9.13 -8.46
N THR A 130 3.44 -9.64 -7.85
CA THR A 130 3.71 -9.49 -6.43
C THR A 130 5.09 -8.87 -6.23
N PHE A 131 5.33 -8.37 -5.02
CA PHE A 131 6.64 -7.83 -4.68
C PHE A 131 7.01 -8.19 -3.24
N LEU A 132 8.23 -8.65 -3.06
CA LEU A 132 8.79 -8.89 -1.74
C LEU A 132 10.16 -8.23 -1.68
N SER A 133 10.38 -7.37 -0.69
CA SER A 133 11.66 -6.70 -0.52
C SER A 133 12.79 -7.73 -0.51
N PRO A 134 13.88 -7.53 -1.29
CA PRO A 134 14.97 -8.51 -1.36
C PRO A 134 15.56 -8.89 -0.01
N LEU A 135 15.57 -7.98 0.94
CA LEU A 135 16.09 -8.27 2.29
C LEU A 135 15.22 -9.25 3.08
N LEU A 136 14.03 -9.58 2.57
CA LEU A 136 13.08 -10.49 3.21
C LEU A 136 13.03 -11.87 2.57
N THR A 137 13.85 -12.13 1.56
CA THR A 137 13.81 -13.39 0.80
C THR A 137 14.75 -14.47 1.34
N ILE A 138 15.23 -14.30 2.54
CA ILE A 138 16.14 -15.27 3.16
C ILE A 138 15.36 -16.45 3.71
#